data_52a1a6a7bceb96f54248369e62d2c7af
#
_entry.id   52a1a6a7bceb96f54248369e62d2c7af
#
_cell.length_a   1.000
_cell.length_b   1.000
_cell.length_c   1.000
_cell.angle_alpha   90.00
_cell.angle_beta   90.00
_cell.angle_gamma   90.00
#
_symmetry.space_group_name_H-M   'P 1'
#
loop_
_entity.id
_entity.type
_entity.pdbx_description
1 polymer ?
#
loop_
_entity_poly.entity_id
_entity_poly.type
_entity_poly.pdbx_seq_one_letter_code
_entity_poly.pdbx_strand_id
1 'polypeptide(L)'
;MILTGSASAVTTATDLSRATRIRVGATNAGTVTIAATLGTFNAVSAVDGTDITISSHGFITGDEVTYAGADAISELTSGANYFVYKVDANTVNLSTTFANAIKGTVITLTDGGTSENHTITATNTFAGTVVLIQNDVIIIDKKPGDTIACGAAMSCTAIGNQP
;
A
#
# COMPACT_ATOMS: atom_id res chain seq x y z
N MET A 1 -15.41 18.88 10.65
CA MET A 1 -14.63 18.32 9.53
C MET A 1 -13.52 19.29 9.21
N ILE A 2 -12.28 18.89 9.29
CA ILE A 2 -11.13 19.72 8.94
C ILE A 2 -10.55 19.20 7.64
N LEU A 3 -10.41 20.08 6.66
CA LEU A 3 -9.68 19.81 5.42
C LEU A 3 -8.19 19.96 5.70
N THR A 4 -7.42 18.91 5.53
CA THR A 4 -5.98 18.91 5.81
C THR A 4 -5.10 19.21 4.60
N GLY A 5 -5.71 19.53 3.46
CA GLY A 5 -5.02 19.91 2.24
C GLY A 5 -5.89 20.65 1.25
N SER A 6 -5.25 21.28 0.27
CA SER A 6 -5.95 21.88 -0.87
C SER A 6 -6.53 20.78 -1.77
N ALA A 7 -7.72 21.04 -2.30
CA ALA A 7 -8.28 20.18 -3.35
C ALA A 7 -7.36 20.22 -4.57
N SER A 8 -6.91 19.09 -5.03
CA SER A 8 -6.14 18.96 -6.27
C SER A 8 -6.81 17.99 -7.23
N ALA A 9 -6.67 18.24 -8.52
CA ALA A 9 -7.05 17.27 -9.52
C ALA A 9 -6.01 16.13 -9.49
N VAL A 10 -6.42 14.94 -9.08
CA VAL A 10 -5.56 13.77 -9.04
C VAL A 10 -5.85 12.93 -10.27
N THR A 11 -4.96 12.95 -11.24
CA THR A 11 -5.02 12.12 -12.45
C THR A 11 -4.22 10.83 -12.33
N THR A 12 -3.36 10.74 -11.32
CA THR A 12 -2.54 9.57 -10.99
C THR A 12 -2.39 9.43 -9.49
N ALA A 13 -2.16 8.20 -9.04
CA ALA A 13 -1.99 7.86 -7.63
C ALA A 13 -0.77 8.55 -7.03
N THR A 14 -0.95 9.64 -6.31
CA THR A 14 0.11 10.28 -5.53
C THR A 14 -0.44 10.97 -4.30
N ASP A 15 0.39 11.33 -3.39
CA ASP A 15 0.23 12.20 -2.20
C ASP A 15 -0.95 11.98 -1.22
N LEU A 16 -1.99 11.26 -1.60
CA LEU A 16 -3.05 10.86 -0.66
C LEU A 16 -2.77 9.50 0.01
N SER A 17 -1.56 8.98 -0.16
CA SER A 17 -1.17 7.65 0.35
C SER A 17 -1.36 7.49 1.86
N ARG A 18 -1.16 8.54 2.63
CA ARG A 18 -1.34 8.52 4.10
C ARG A 18 -2.75 8.83 4.57
N ALA A 19 -3.59 9.35 3.70
CA ALA A 19 -4.97 9.65 4.07
C ALA A 19 -5.75 8.34 4.26
N THR A 20 -6.57 8.28 5.29
CA THR A 20 -7.49 7.15 5.53
C THR A 20 -8.89 7.47 5.03
N ARG A 21 -9.20 8.73 4.80
CA ARG A 21 -10.48 9.19 4.30
C ARG A 21 -10.29 10.31 3.28
N ILE A 22 -10.93 10.18 2.15
CA ILE A 22 -10.80 11.10 1.02
C ILE A 22 -12.18 11.54 0.57
N ARG A 23 -12.37 12.84 0.39
CA ARG A 23 -13.52 13.41 -0.30
C ARG A 23 -13.17 13.53 -1.79
N VAL A 24 -13.98 12.93 -2.63
CA VAL A 24 -13.85 13.04 -4.09
C VAL A 24 -15.05 13.82 -4.61
N GLY A 25 -14.78 14.86 -5.40
CA GLY A 25 -15.79 15.61 -6.12
C GLY A 25 -15.58 15.47 -7.63
N ALA A 26 -16.59 15.05 -8.35
CA ALA A 26 -16.55 14.88 -9.78
C ALA A 26 -17.05 16.13 -10.51
N THR A 27 -16.19 16.78 -11.27
CA THR A 27 -16.60 17.89 -12.17
C THR A 27 -17.10 17.37 -13.52
N ASN A 28 -16.70 16.16 -13.90
CA ASN A 28 -17.23 15.39 -15.02
C ASN A 28 -17.43 13.92 -14.61
N ALA A 29 -18.19 13.16 -15.39
CA ALA A 29 -18.33 11.73 -15.20
C ALA A 29 -16.97 11.03 -15.34
N GLY A 30 -16.73 10.04 -14.48
CA GLY A 30 -15.48 9.29 -14.50
C GLY A 30 -15.42 8.21 -13.43
N THR A 31 -14.26 7.59 -13.29
CA THR A 31 -14.04 6.50 -12.34
C THR A 31 -13.03 6.88 -11.28
N VAL A 32 -13.24 6.41 -10.06
CA VAL A 32 -12.26 6.42 -8.96
C VAL A 32 -11.89 4.99 -8.67
N THR A 33 -10.61 4.67 -8.71
CA THR A 33 -10.10 3.33 -8.41
C THR A 33 -9.18 3.40 -7.20
N ILE A 34 -9.40 2.53 -6.24
CA ILE A 34 -8.48 2.28 -5.13
C ILE A 34 -7.80 0.93 -5.41
N ALA A 35 -6.49 0.92 -5.36
CA ALA A 35 -5.69 -0.28 -5.52
C ALA A 35 -4.86 -0.55 -4.27
N ALA A 36 -4.66 -1.84 -3.98
CA ALA A 36 -3.81 -2.33 -2.92
C ALA A 36 -2.37 -1.83 -3.10
N THR A 37 -1.71 -1.54 -1.98
CA THR A 37 -0.26 -1.33 -2.00
C THR A 37 0.44 -2.61 -2.43
N LEU A 38 1.27 -2.51 -3.46
CA LEU A 38 2.05 -3.60 -4.02
C LEU A 38 3.53 -3.26 -3.96
N GLY A 39 4.32 -4.13 -3.37
CA GLY A 39 5.78 -4.09 -3.44
C GLY A 39 6.29 -5.21 -4.35
N THR A 40 7.15 -4.87 -5.31
CA THR A 40 7.85 -5.84 -6.15
C THR A 40 9.36 -5.71 -5.91
N PHE A 41 10.03 -6.84 -5.77
CA PHE A 41 11.47 -6.89 -5.53
C PHE A 41 12.09 -8.13 -6.16
N ASN A 42 13.37 -8.04 -6.51
CA ASN A 42 14.16 -9.20 -6.91
C ASN A 42 14.83 -9.78 -5.65
N ALA A 43 14.54 -11.01 -5.32
CA ALA A 43 14.97 -11.59 -4.05
C ALA A 43 16.50 -11.61 -3.89
N VAL A 44 17.25 -11.93 -4.95
CA VAL A 44 18.73 -12.01 -4.89
C VAL A 44 19.39 -10.66 -4.59
N SER A 45 18.85 -9.57 -5.13
CA SER A 45 19.46 -8.23 -4.99
C SER A 45 18.84 -7.37 -3.91
N ALA A 46 17.65 -7.71 -3.46
CA ALA A 46 16.88 -6.89 -2.54
C ALA A 46 16.83 -7.41 -1.11
N VAL A 47 17.19 -8.70 -0.89
CA VAL A 47 17.17 -9.33 0.44
C VAL A 47 18.57 -9.30 1.04
N ASP A 48 18.68 -8.76 2.24
CA ASP A 48 19.91 -8.75 3.03
C ASP A 48 19.57 -9.00 4.52
N GLY A 49 19.77 -10.22 4.96
CA GLY A 49 19.44 -10.64 6.31
C GLY A 49 17.95 -10.53 6.60
N THR A 50 17.51 -9.56 7.38
CA THR A 50 16.09 -9.35 7.67
C THR A 50 15.43 -8.38 6.69
N ASP A 51 16.23 -7.64 5.93
CA ASP A 51 15.79 -6.50 5.15
C ASP A 51 15.38 -6.89 3.73
N ILE A 52 14.27 -6.34 3.28
CA ILE A 52 13.79 -6.42 1.90
C ILE A 52 13.73 -5.00 1.36
N THR A 53 14.55 -4.71 0.34
CA THR A 53 14.58 -3.40 -0.31
C THR A 53 13.49 -3.31 -1.37
N ILE A 54 12.55 -2.39 -1.18
CA ILE A 54 11.45 -2.08 -2.11
C ILE A 54 11.33 -0.56 -2.19
N SER A 55 11.79 0.03 -3.26
CA SER A 55 11.83 1.48 -3.43
C SER A 55 10.45 2.12 -3.28
N SER A 56 10.34 3.12 -2.39
CA SER A 56 9.11 3.92 -2.18
C SER A 56 7.85 3.09 -1.93
N HIS A 57 7.97 2.03 -1.16
CA HIS A 57 6.95 0.96 -1.04
C HIS A 57 5.59 1.37 -0.44
N GLY A 58 5.47 2.47 0.25
CA GLY A 58 4.20 2.93 0.83
C GLY A 58 3.63 2.12 2.01
N PHE A 59 4.17 0.94 2.33
CA PHE A 59 3.72 0.14 3.48
C PHE A 59 3.99 0.85 4.81
N ILE A 60 3.18 0.50 5.81
CA ILE A 60 3.37 0.91 7.20
C ILE A 60 3.53 -0.31 8.10
N THR A 61 4.14 -0.14 9.27
CA THR A 61 4.24 -1.21 10.27
C THR A 61 2.87 -1.69 10.68
N GLY A 62 2.67 -3.02 10.63
CA GLY A 62 1.42 -3.68 10.94
C GLY A 62 0.53 -3.98 9.72
N ASP A 63 0.88 -3.53 8.52
CA ASP A 63 0.17 -3.94 7.30
C ASP A 63 0.28 -5.45 7.13
N GLU A 64 -0.86 -6.10 6.90
CA GLU A 64 -0.89 -7.49 6.48
C GLU A 64 -0.70 -7.57 4.98
N VAL A 65 0.21 -8.43 4.54
CA VAL A 65 0.57 -8.62 3.14
C VAL A 65 0.57 -10.10 2.78
N THR A 66 0.17 -10.43 1.55
CA THR A 66 0.41 -11.75 0.96
C THR A 66 1.71 -11.72 0.20
N TYR A 67 2.61 -12.64 0.52
CA TYR A 67 3.85 -12.85 -0.23
C TYR A 67 3.61 -13.78 -1.42
N ALA A 68 4.22 -13.50 -2.57
CA ALA A 68 4.23 -14.40 -3.71
C ALA A 68 5.58 -14.36 -4.44
N GLY A 69 6.07 -15.55 -4.77
CA GLY A 69 7.26 -15.81 -5.56
C GLY A 69 7.17 -17.22 -6.12
N ALA A 70 7.66 -17.46 -7.32
CA ALA A 70 7.63 -18.78 -7.96
C ALA A 70 8.65 -19.71 -7.30
N ASP A 71 9.83 -19.18 -6.98
CA ASP A 71 10.86 -19.84 -6.19
C ASP A 71 10.98 -19.10 -4.86
N ALA A 72 10.17 -19.51 -3.90
CA ALA A 72 10.02 -18.79 -2.64
C ALA A 72 11.33 -18.74 -1.85
N ILE A 73 11.59 -17.60 -1.20
CA ILE A 73 12.63 -17.48 -0.17
C ILE A 73 12.37 -18.53 0.89
N SER A 74 13.41 -19.24 1.34
CA SER A 74 13.30 -20.45 2.19
C SER A 74 12.40 -20.27 3.42
N GLU A 75 12.42 -19.10 4.04
CA GLU A 75 11.67 -18.79 5.26
C GLU A 75 10.27 -18.24 4.98
N LEU A 76 9.92 -18.04 3.70
CA LEU A 76 8.62 -17.51 3.29
C LEU A 76 7.87 -18.54 2.45
N THR A 77 6.57 -18.59 2.63
CA THR A 77 5.69 -19.46 1.84
C THR A 77 4.88 -18.62 0.86
N SER A 78 4.98 -18.93 -0.43
CA SER A 78 4.18 -18.26 -1.46
C SER A 78 2.68 -18.46 -1.20
N GLY A 79 1.92 -17.39 -1.24
CA GLY A 79 0.50 -17.36 -0.88
C GLY A 79 0.20 -17.18 0.61
N ALA A 80 1.21 -17.21 1.48
CA ALA A 80 1.00 -16.96 2.91
C ALA A 80 0.98 -15.47 3.25
N ASN A 81 0.32 -15.14 4.36
CA ASN A 81 0.24 -13.79 4.88
C ASN A 81 1.31 -13.53 5.93
N TYR A 82 1.87 -12.33 5.88
CA TYR A 82 2.86 -11.79 6.79
C TYR A 82 2.48 -10.38 7.20
N PHE A 83 3.19 -9.84 8.20
CA PHE A 83 2.97 -8.48 8.68
C PHE A 83 4.25 -7.66 8.48
N VAL A 84 4.08 -6.47 7.92
CA VAL A 84 5.20 -5.57 7.63
C VAL A 84 5.71 -4.90 8.90
N TYR A 85 7.03 -4.90 9.09
CA TYR A 85 7.74 -3.95 9.92
C TYR A 85 8.47 -2.98 8.99
N LYS A 86 8.06 -1.73 8.99
CA LYS A 86 8.67 -0.68 8.17
C LYS A 86 9.96 -0.18 8.82
N VAL A 87 11.08 -0.36 8.15
CA VAL A 87 12.37 0.20 8.57
C VAL A 87 12.48 1.67 8.12
N ASP A 88 12.28 1.92 6.83
CA ASP A 88 12.28 3.27 6.25
C ASP A 88 11.37 3.37 5.01
N ALA A 89 11.60 4.33 4.11
CA ALA A 89 10.78 4.52 2.90
C ALA A 89 11.03 3.46 1.82
N ASN A 90 12.16 2.75 1.89
CA ASN A 90 12.63 1.82 0.87
C ASN A 90 12.90 0.42 1.43
N THR A 91 12.76 0.21 2.74
CA THR A 91 13.13 -1.04 3.40
C THR A 91 12.01 -1.52 4.31
N VAL A 92 11.65 -2.78 4.16
CA VAL A 92 10.69 -3.48 5.02
C VAL A 92 11.26 -4.79 5.51
N ASN A 93 10.78 -5.23 6.67
CA ASN A 93 10.98 -6.58 7.18
C ASN A 93 9.61 -7.24 7.33
N LEU A 94 9.60 -8.57 7.36
CA LEU A 94 8.38 -9.34 7.52
C LEU A 94 8.35 -10.04 8.89
N SER A 95 7.15 -10.17 9.43
CA SER A 95 6.86 -10.84 10.70
C SER A 95 5.72 -11.83 10.52
N THR A 96 5.69 -12.87 11.32
CA THR A 96 4.63 -13.90 11.27
C THR A 96 3.33 -13.46 11.92
N THR A 97 3.34 -12.43 12.76
CA THR A 97 2.16 -11.91 13.45
C THR A 97 2.20 -10.39 13.54
N PHE A 98 1.03 -9.78 13.64
CA PHE A 98 0.89 -8.34 13.88
C PHE A 98 1.66 -7.89 15.14
N ALA A 99 1.53 -8.66 16.23
CA ALA A 99 2.20 -8.32 17.48
C ALA A 99 3.73 -8.34 17.36
N ASN A 100 4.27 -9.26 16.57
CA ASN A 100 5.70 -9.33 16.28
C ASN A 100 6.16 -8.13 15.43
N ALA A 101 5.39 -7.75 14.43
CA ALA A 101 5.69 -6.57 13.61
C ALA A 101 5.75 -5.30 14.46
N ILE A 102 4.77 -5.09 15.35
CA ILE A 102 4.77 -3.92 16.24
C ILE A 102 5.98 -3.90 17.19
N LYS A 103 6.46 -5.08 17.61
CA LYS A 103 7.63 -5.21 18.49
C LYS A 103 8.97 -5.18 17.75
N GLY A 104 8.97 -5.20 16.41
CA GLY A 104 10.19 -5.34 15.61
C GLY A 104 10.80 -6.73 15.66
N THR A 105 10.01 -7.76 16.01
CA THR A 105 10.44 -9.16 15.91
C THR A 105 10.15 -9.66 14.51
N VAL A 106 11.20 -9.82 13.71
CA VAL A 106 11.09 -10.08 12.28
C VAL A 106 11.69 -11.43 11.90
N ILE A 107 11.36 -11.92 10.70
CA ILE A 107 11.90 -13.15 10.14
C ILE A 107 13.30 -12.84 9.61
N THR A 108 14.27 -13.68 9.95
CA THR A 108 15.60 -13.64 9.33
C THR A 108 15.54 -14.45 8.04
N LEU A 109 15.87 -13.83 6.94
CA LEU A 109 15.91 -14.45 5.62
C LEU A 109 17.34 -14.90 5.33
N THR A 110 17.54 -16.17 5.09
CA THR A 110 18.88 -16.75 4.92
C THR A 110 19.26 -16.97 3.46
N ASP A 111 18.26 -16.95 2.59
CA ASP A 111 18.44 -17.13 1.15
C ASP A 111 17.58 -16.13 0.39
N GLY A 112 18.18 -15.45 -0.56
CA GLY A 112 17.48 -14.53 -1.47
C GLY A 112 16.68 -15.25 -2.57
N GLY A 113 16.64 -16.59 -2.58
CA GLY A 113 15.99 -17.34 -3.65
C GLY A 113 16.70 -17.20 -5.00
N THR A 114 15.96 -17.37 -6.08
CA THR A 114 16.46 -17.13 -7.43
C THR A 114 16.16 -15.69 -7.89
N SER A 115 16.77 -15.26 -8.99
CA SER A 115 16.66 -13.87 -9.51
C SER A 115 15.30 -13.55 -10.14
N GLU A 116 14.21 -14.00 -9.52
CA GLU A 116 12.84 -13.72 -9.94
C GLU A 116 12.26 -12.50 -9.24
N ASN A 117 11.20 -11.97 -9.82
CA ASN A 117 10.41 -10.94 -9.17
C ASN A 117 9.47 -11.57 -8.16
N HIS A 118 9.64 -11.18 -6.91
CA HIS A 118 8.75 -11.50 -5.81
C HIS A 118 7.85 -10.30 -5.52
N THR A 119 6.69 -10.57 -4.93
CA THR A 119 5.75 -9.52 -4.57
C THR A 119 5.26 -9.66 -3.14
N ILE A 120 4.99 -8.55 -2.50
CA ILE A 120 4.17 -8.45 -1.31
C ILE A 120 3.00 -7.50 -1.60
N THR A 121 1.78 -7.96 -1.38
CA THR A 121 0.55 -7.22 -1.68
C THR A 121 -0.27 -7.05 -0.43
N ALA A 122 -0.66 -5.82 -0.09
CA ALA A 122 -1.50 -5.56 1.07
C ALA A 122 -2.85 -6.30 0.93
N THR A 123 -3.26 -7.05 1.97
CA THR A 123 -4.48 -7.88 1.94
C THR A 123 -5.72 -7.13 2.35
N ASN A 124 -5.59 -6.20 3.24
CA ASN A 124 -6.69 -5.46 3.85
C ASN A 124 -6.99 -4.16 3.09
N THR A 125 -7.28 -4.24 1.82
CA THR A 125 -7.55 -3.06 1.01
C THR A 125 -9.05 -2.90 0.78
N PHE A 126 -9.52 -1.68 0.65
CA PHE A 126 -10.82 -1.39 0.06
C PHE A 126 -10.72 -1.26 -1.47
N ALA A 127 -9.88 -2.12 -2.09
CA ALA A 127 -9.66 -2.08 -3.52
C ALA A 127 -10.98 -2.19 -4.28
N GLY A 128 -11.19 -1.29 -5.19
CA GLY A 128 -12.42 -1.24 -5.96
C GLY A 128 -12.52 -0.02 -6.85
N THR A 129 -13.50 -0.03 -7.73
CA THR A 129 -13.78 1.07 -8.64
C THR A 129 -15.19 1.58 -8.43
N VAL A 130 -15.32 2.90 -8.30
CA VAL A 130 -16.61 3.61 -8.22
C VAL A 130 -16.75 4.49 -9.45
N VAL A 131 -17.91 4.44 -10.09
CA VAL A 131 -18.27 5.34 -11.19
C VAL A 131 -19.02 6.53 -10.61
N LEU A 132 -18.56 7.72 -10.92
CA LEU A 132 -19.20 8.97 -10.55
C LEU A 132 -19.73 9.69 -11.77
N ILE A 133 -20.87 10.34 -11.63
CA ILE A 133 -21.41 11.26 -12.62
C ILE A 133 -21.02 12.71 -12.26
N GLN A 134 -21.25 13.63 -13.17
CA GLN A 134 -20.98 15.03 -12.95
C GLN A 134 -21.72 15.56 -11.70
N ASN A 135 -21.02 16.30 -10.87
CA ASN A 135 -21.46 16.88 -9.61
C ASN A 135 -21.63 15.89 -8.43
N ASP A 136 -21.29 14.61 -8.63
CA ASP A 136 -21.24 13.69 -7.51
C ASP A 136 -20.14 14.05 -6.52
N VAL A 137 -20.43 13.85 -5.26
CA VAL A 137 -19.47 13.97 -4.16
C VAL A 137 -19.57 12.73 -3.29
N ILE A 138 -18.47 12.01 -3.14
CA ILE A 138 -18.40 10.85 -2.26
C ILE A 138 -17.27 10.99 -1.24
N ILE A 139 -17.41 10.26 -0.16
CA ILE A 139 -16.33 10.05 0.81
C ILE A 139 -15.93 8.59 0.73
N ILE A 140 -14.64 8.36 0.53
CA ILE A 140 -14.06 7.02 0.42
C ILE A 140 -13.12 6.82 1.60
N ASP A 141 -13.29 5.72 2.30
CA ASP A 141 -12.30 5.23 3.25
C ASP A 141 -11.30 4.35 2.52
N LYS A 142 -10.02 4.52 2.82
CA LYS A 142 -8.93 3.67 2.31
C LYS A 142 -7.88 3.46 3.39
N LYS A 143 -7.03 2.46 3.24
CA LYS A 143 -5.88 2.31 4.10
C LYS A 143 -4.76 3.28 3.73
N PRO A 144 -3.97 3.69 4.73
CA PRO A 144 -2.66 4.26 4.43
C PRO A 144 -1.87 3.31 3.51
N GLY A 145 -1.21 3.84 2.52
CA GLY A 145 -0.48 3.05 1.53
C GLY A 145 -1.27 2.67 0.28
N ASP A 146 -2.58 2.43 0.37
CA ASP A 146 -3.40 2.19 -0.82
C ASP A 146 -3.33 3.39 -1.77
N THR A 147 -3.27 3.10 -3.05
CA THR A 147 -3.27 4.14 -4.09
C THR A 147 -4.68 4.49 -4.51
N ILE A 148 -4.89 5.76 -4.88
CA ILE A 148 -6.14 6.21 -5.47
C ILE A 148 -5.84 6.83 -6.83
N ALA A 149 -6.56 6.37 -7.84
CA ALA A 149 -6.52 6.93 -9.18
C ALA A 149 -7.89 7.48 -9.54
N CYS A 150 -7.92 8.71 -10.03
CA CYS A 150 -9.13 9.37 -10.50
C CYS A 150 -9.06 9.54 -12.01
N GLY A 151 -10.13 9.19 -12.70
CA GLY A 151 -10.34 9.55 -14.11
C GLY A 151 -10.43 11.06 -14.30
N ALA A 152 -10.61 11.50 -15.53
CA ALA A 152 -10.55 12.92 -15.88
C ALA A 152 -11.41 13.81 -14.98
N ALA A 153 -10.87 14.98 -14.63
CA ALA A 153 -11.56 16.09 -14.00
C ALA A 153 -12.25 15.78 -12.65
N MET A 154 -11.53 15.17 -11.72
CA MET A 154 -11.98 14.97 -10.34
C MET A 154 -11.06 15.72 -9.37
N SER A 155 -11.63 16.21 -8.29
CA SER A 155 -10.85 16.76 -7.17
C SER A 155 -10.88 15.83 -5.98
N CYS A 156 -9.71 15.47 -5.49
CA CYS A 156 -9.55 14.62 -4.31
C CYS A 156 -8.94 15.44 -3.16
N THR A 157 -9.53 15.34 -1.98
CA THR A 157 -9.06 16.08 -0.79
C THR A 157 -9.00 15.11 0.38
N ALA A 158 -7.86 15.04 1.06
CA ALA A 158 -7.75 14.31 2.31
C ALA A 158 -8.64 14.97 3.38
N ILE A 159 -9.41 14.15 4.08
CA ILE A 159 -10.17 14.59 5.25
C ILE A 159 -9.41 14.10 6.47
N GLY A 160 -8.84 15.04 7.26
CA GLY A 160 -8.11 14.68 8.46
C GLY A 160 -9.02 14.09 9.52
N ASN A 161 -8.59 13.00 10.14
CA ASN A 161 -9.05 12.68 11.48
C ASN A 161 -8.38 13.67 12.43
N GLN A 162 -9.17 14.41 13.19
CA GLN A 162 -8.63 15.12 14.35
C GLN A 162 -8.10 14.10 15.35
N PRO A 163 -6.94 14.36 15.99
CA PRO A 163 -6.49 13.55 17.10
C PRO A 163 -7.46 13.61 18.26
#